data_b157bd5a635fc53c214775a44ed74306
#
_entry.id   b157bd5a635fc53c214775a44ed74306
#
_cell.length_a   1.000
_cell.length_b   1.000
_cell.length_c   1.000
_cell.angle_alpha   90.00
_cell.angle_beta   90.00
_cell.angle_gamma   90.00
#
_symmetry.space_group_name_H-M   'P 1'
#
loop_
_entity.id
_entity.type
_entity.pdbx_description
1 polymer ?
#
loop_
_entity_poly.entity_id
_entity_poly.type
_entity_poly.pdbx_seq_one_letter_code
_entity_poly.pdbx_strand_id
1 'polypeptide(L)'
;MATIPPPIDCGFNEDKMDIIISSLSFLFLIPALIINGIVVWVCMHMQSTSTFIVYLKNLVAADLLMILTIPFKAAKDMPSAPLALKAYCCRYSDVIMYLCVYMSIILLGLISLDRFFKIVRPHGRLLGQNVVFGKVLSASIWVVMLIAVAIPTMVLTNQDLTNNTKGSCMKMKSQAGRNWHEGVVIFDNMIFWLVCVLIFFCYICITRKVIQSYRKSGSSNDKRMYKTKVRVFMVLLVFLVCFLPYHVICIQYTKYQVTTMPSCTKTTLRISKRITLWTATMNVCLDPLIYFFLCKTFRNTLLKTLHLKSGTCNWLIRRASDPNPRNTAQDNSASKADAE
;
A
#
# COMPACT_ATOMS: atom_id res chain seq x y z
N MET A 1 -28.29 46.03 -1.99
CA MET A 1 -28.10 44.76 -1.23
C MET A 1 -28.04 43.65 -2.30
N ALA A 2 -26.86 43.15 -2.58
CA ALA A 2 -26.71 41.99 -3.49
C ALA A 2 -27.12 40.73 -2.71
N THR A 3 -28.21 40.10 -3.11
CA THR A 3 -28.65 38.81 -2.57
C THR A 3 -27.60 37.76 -2.86
N ILE A 4 -26.95 37.25 -1.83
CA ILE A 4 -26.04 36.10 -1.94
C ILE A 4 -26.89 34.93 -2.47
N PRO A 5 -26.55 34.33 -3.61
CA PRO A 5 -27.30 33.20 -4.15
C PRO A 5 -27.24 32.05 -3.13
N PRO A 6 -28.34 31.27 -2.98
CA PRO A 6 -28.39 30.17 -2.05
C PRO A 6 -27.26 29.17 -2.35
N PRO A 7 -26.71 28.52 -1.32
CA PRO A 7 -25.66 27.51 -1.53
C PRO A 7 -26.20 26.41 -2.45
N ILE A 8 -25.51 26.18 -3.57
CA ILE A 8 -25.85 25.12 -4.52
C ILE A 8 -25.72 23.80 -3.76
N ASP A 9 -26.83 23.10 -3.54
CA ASP A 9 -26.85 21.77 -2.94
C ASP A 9 -26.24 20.79 -3.95
N CYS A 10 -25.04 20.30 -3.62
CA CYS A 10 -24.31 19.35 -4.44
C CYS A 10 -24.74 17.89 -4.22
N GLY A 11 -25.79 17.63 -3.44
CA GLY A 11 -26.27 16.29 -3.11
C GLY A 11 -25.32 15.48 -2.21
N PHE A 12 -24.16 16.04 -1.83
CA PHE A 12 -23.18 15.38 -0.94
C PHE A 12 -22.99 16.18 0.36
N ASN A 13 -23.25 15.55 1.48
CA ASN A 13 -22.99 16.11 2.80
C ASN A 13 -21.57 15.70 3.25
N GLU A 14 -20.62 16.65 3.26
CA GLU A 14 -19.22 16.41 3.65
C GLU A 14 -19.13 15.82 5.06
N ASP A 15 -19.89 16.33 6.03
CA ASP A 15 -19.85 15.87 7.42
C ASP A 15 -20.30 14.39 7.57
N LYS A 16 -21.35 14.00 6.83
CA LYS A 16 -21.78 12.58 6.82
C LYS A 16 -20.71 11.68 6.23
N MET A 17 -20.06 12.10 5.14
CA MET A 17 -18.97 11.33 4.55
C MET A 17 -17.76 11.22 5.48
N ASP A 18 -17.44 12.28 6.22
CA ASP A 18 -16.36 12.28 7.20
C ASP A 18 -16.64 11.31 8.35
N ILE A 19 -17.88 11.28 8.86
CA ILE A 19 -18.29 10.30 9.88
C ILE A 19 -18.17 8.87 9.34
N ILE A 20 -18.63 8.60 8.12
CA ILE A 20 -18.58 7.27 7.52
C ILE A 20 -17.12 6.80 7.35
N ILE A 21 -16.26 7.63 6.74
CA ILE A 21 -14.85 7.28 6.51
C ILE A 21 -14.12 7.08 7.83
N SER A 22 -14.35 7.92 8.83
CA SER A 22 -13.76 7.80 10.17
C SER A 22 -14.21 6.51 10.86
N SER A 23 -15.50 6.20 10.84
CA SER A 23 -16.05 4.98 11.44
C SER A 23 -15.49 3.72 10.75
N LEU A 24 -15.42 3.71 9.43
CA LEU A 24 -14.79 2.64 8.66
C LEU A 24 -13.31 2.48 9.00
N SER A 25 -12.59 3.59 9.23
CA SER A 25 -11.17 3.57 9.62
C SER A 25 -10.96 2.92 10.99
N PHE A 26 -11.84 3.20 11.97
CA PHE A 26 -11.78 2.53 13.28
C PHE A 26 -12.12 1.03 13.19
N LEU A 27 -13.12 0.66 12.41
CA LEU A 27 -13.44 -0.76 12.17
C LEU A 27 -12.31 -1.50 11.46
N PHE A 28 -11.67 -0.84 10.51
CA PHE A 28 -10.53 -1.38 9.76
C PHE A 28 -9.27 -1.54 10.62
N LEU A 29 -9.09 -0.71 11.66
CA LEU A 29 -7.93 -0.75 12.54
C LEU A 29 -7.79 -2.11 13.24
N ILE A 30 -8.89 -2.76 13.65
CA ILE A 30 -8.86 -4.04 14.36
C ILE A 30 -8.23 -5.15 13.51
N PRO A 31 -8.73 -5.46 12.30
CA PRO A 31 -8.09 -6.47 11.45
C PRO A 31 -6.66 -6.07 11.05
N ALA A 32 -6.38 -4.78 10.83
CA ALA A 32 -5.03 -4.30 10.54
C ALA A 32 -4.05 -4.64 11.65
N LEU A 33 -4.40 -4.39 12.92
CA LEU A 33 -3.58 -4.72 14.08
C LEU A 33 -3.37 -6.23 14.23
N ILE A 34 -4.41 -7.04 14.08
CA ILE A 34 -4.32 -8.50 14.22
C ILE A 34 -3.42 -9.08 13.14
N ILE A 35 -3.68 -8.75 11.87
CA ILE A 35 -2.93 -9.31 10.74
C ILE A 35 -1.47 -8.88 10.79
N ASN A 36 -1.19 -7.60 11.03
CA ASN A 36 0.19 -7.11 11.09
C ASN A 36 0.92 -7.55 12.36
N GLY A 37 0.23 -7.76 13.48
CA GLY A 37 0.80 -8.39 14.67
C GLY A 37 1.34 -9.79 14.36
N ILE A 38 0.57 -10.61 13.64
CA ILE A 38 1.01 -11.93 13.17
C ILE A 38 2.20 -11.80 12.20
N VAL A 39 2.14 -10.86 11.27
CA VAL A 39 3.24 -10.61 10.31
C VAL A 39 4.53 -10.24 11.02
N VAL A 40 4.48 -9.32 11.98
CA VAL A 40 5.64 -8.92 12.80
C VAL A 40 6.23 -10.11 13.51
N TRP A 41 5.37 -10.88 14.19
CA TRP A 41 5.81 -12.07 14.91
C TRP A 41 6.54 -13.06 13.99
N VAL A 42 5.99 -13.35 12.80
CA VAL A 42 6.67 -14.19 11.79
C VAL A 42 7.99 -13.58 11.34
N CYS A 43 8.02 -12.26 11.05
CA CYS A 43 9.21 -11.55 10.58
C CYS A 43 10.34 -11.51 11.62
N MET A 44 10.03 -11.49 12.91
CA MET A 44 11.03 -11.56 13.98
C MET A 44 11.75 -12.91 13.99
N HIS A 45 11.06 -14.00 13.66
CA HIS A 45 11.65 -15.35 13.59
C HIS A 45 12.31 -15.65 12.23
N MET A 46 12.31 -14.71 11.28
CA MET A 46 12.94 -14.86 9.97
C MET A 46 14.30 -14.17 9.92
N GLN A 47 15.35 -14.92 9.53
CA GLN A 47 16.65 -14.34 9.24
C GLN A 47 16.65 -13.58 7.89
N SER A 48 17.34 -12.44 7.83
CA SER A 48 17.47 -11.62 6.62
C SER A 48 18.54 -12.18 5.68
N THR A 49 18.24 -13.33 5.07
CA THR A 49 19.17 -14.06 4.19
C THR A 49 19.12 -13.60 2.72
N SER A 50 18.21 -12.72 2.37
CA SER A 50 18.07 -12.21 0.99
C SER A 50 17.58 -10.76 0.98
N THR A 51 17.90 -10.03 -0.09
CA THR A 51 17.43 -8.65 -0.34
C THR A 51 15.91 -8.54 -0.26
N PHE A 52 15.20 -9.53 -0.78
CA PHE A 52 13.75 -9.60 -0.67
C PHE A 52 13.24 -9.55 0.77
N ILE A 53 13.86 -10.33 1.68
CA ILE A 53 13.45 -10.35 3.09
C ILE A 53 13.78 -9.00 3.77
N VAL A 54 14.86 -8.34 3.36
CA VAL A 54 15.19 -7.00 3.83
C VAL A 54 14.09 -6.00 3.45
N TYR A 55 13.71 -5.97 2.16
CA TYR A 55 12.65 -5.05 1.69
C TYR A 55 11.30 -5.37 2.33
N LEU A 56 10.98 -6.67 2.51
CA LEU A 56 9.77 -7.11 3.20
C LEU A 56 9.72 -6.61 4.65
N LYS A 57 10.82 -6.74 5.40
CA LYS A 57 10.88 -6.24 6.80
C LYS A 57 10.74 -4.72 6.88
N ASN A 58 11.29 -3.98 5.92
CA ASN A 58 11.11 -2.52 5.83
C ASN A 58 9.66 -2.15 5.48
N LEU A 59 9.00 -2.93 4.62
CA LEU A 59 7.59 -2.73 4.29
C LEU A 59 6.70 -2.97 5.53
N VAL A 60 6.97 -4.04 6.28
CA VAL A 60 6.29 -4.29 7.57
C VAL A 60 6.50 -3.13 8.57
N ALA A 61 7.68 -2.55 8.62
CA ALA A 61 7.94 -1.37 9.47
C ALA A 61 7.12 -0.14 9.01
N ALA A 62 6.99 0.09 7.70
CA ALA A 62 6.13 1.14 7.16
C ALA A 62 4.65 0.88 7.48
N ASP A 63 4.18 -0.37 7.36
CA ASP A 63 2.82 -0.77 7.69
C ASP A 63 2.50 -0.52 9.17
N LEU A 64 3.41 -0.86 10.08
CA LEU A 64 3.23 -0.60 11.52
C LEU A 64 3.13 0.89 11.84
N LEU A 65 4.03 1.70 11.27
CA LEU A 65 3.98 3.16 11.44
C LEU A 65 2.68 3.73 10.86
N MET A 66 2.22 3.23 9.72
CA MET A 66 0.94 3.60 9.12
C MET A 66 -0.23 3.28 10.07
N ILE A 67 -0.28 2.07 10.61
CA ILE A 67 -1.33 1.64 11.55
C ILE A 67 -1.41 2.56 12.76
N LEU A 68 -0.27 3.02 13.29
CA LEU A 68 -0.23 3.97 14.39
C LEU A 68 -0.84 5.34 14.03
N THR A 69 -0.85 5.74 12.76
CA THR A 69 -1.44 7.01 12.33
C THR A 69 -2.95 6.94 12.08
N ILE A 70 -3.50 5.75 11.81
CA ILE A 70 -4.92 5.56 11.46
C ILE A 70 -5.87 6.11 12.52
N PRO A 71 -5.73 5.83 13.84
CA PRO A 71 -6.68 6.32 14.85
C PRO A 71 -6.65 7.84 14.96
N PHE A 72 -5.47 8.46 14.84
CA PHE A 72 -5.35 9.93 14.86
C PHE A 72 -6.01 10.55 13.63
N LYS A 73 -5.81 9.97 12.47
CA LYS A 73 -6.44 10.41 11.22
C LYS A 73 -7.96 10.29 11.29
N ALA A 74 -8.47 9.15 11.75
CA ALA A 74 -9.90 8.91 11.90
C ALA A 74 -10.52 9.90 12.92
N ALA A 75 -9.89 10.10 14.07
CA ALA A 75 -10.36 11.04 15.08
C ALA A 75 -10.32 12.50 14.60
N LYS A 76 -9.28 12.90 13.84
CA LYS A 76 -9.16 14.25 13.27
C LYS A 76 -10.27 14.56 12.26
N ASP A 77 -10.63 13.58 11.45
CA ASP A 77 -11.60 13.74 10.35
C ASP A 77 -13.05 13.78 10.87
N MET A 78 -13.30 13.47 12.15
CA MET A 78 -14.61 13.69 12.78
C MET A 78 -14.98 15.20 12.82
N PRO A 79 -16.23 15.57 12.50
CA PRO A 79 -16.67 16.96 12.55
C PRO A 79 -16.45 17.65 13.92
N SER A 80 -16.62 16.88 15.01
CA SER A 80 -16.46 17.34 16.40
C SER A 80 -15.01 17.36 16.88
N ALA A 81 -14.02 17.04 16.05
CA ALA A 81 -12.62 16.96 16.45
C ALA A 81 -12.07 18.31 16.93
N PRO A 82 -11.39 18.36 18.11
CA PRO A 82 -10.84 19.59 18.65
C PRO A 82 -9.71 20.14 17.76
N LEU A 83 -9.57 21.48 17.74
CA LEU A 83 -8.55 22.16 16.92
C LEU A 83 -7.13 21.70 17.24
N ALA A 84 -6.82 21.43 18.51
CA ALA A 84 -5.52 20.94 18.94
C ALA A 84 -5.18 19.59 18.30
N LEU A 85 -6.15 18.66 18.23
CA LEU A 85 -5.98 17.37 17.55
C LEU A 85 -5.78 17.57 16.04
N LYS A 86 -6.57 18.46 15.42
CA LYS A 86 -6.42 18.80 13.99
C LYS A 86 -5.03 19.37 13.71
N ALA A 87 -4.54 20.27 14.57
CA ALA A 87 -3.20 20.86 14.45
C ALA A 87 -2.10 19.81 14.58
N TYR A 88 -2.18 18.95 15.61
CA TYR A 88 -1.22 17.85 15.81
C TYR A 88 -1.19 16.91 14.58
N CYS A 89 -2.34 16.48 14.12
CA CYS A 89 -2.42 15.57 12.98
C CYS A 89 -1.88 16.21 11.69
N CYS A 90 -2.24 17.46 11.40
CA CYS A 90 -1.74 18.17 10.22
C CYS A 90 -0.21 18.33 10.22
N ARG A 91 0.39 18.52 11.41
CA ARG A 91 1.84 18.73 11.54
C ARG A 91 2.63 17.42 11.54
N TYR A 92 2.13 16.37 12.21
CA TYR A 92 2.89 15.15 12.47
C TYR A 92 2.24 13.90 11.87
N SER A 93 1.05 13.53 12.30
CA SER A 93 0.42 12.26 11.96
C SER A 93 0.19 12.09 10.46
N ASP A 94 -0.36 13.11 9.79
CA ASP A 94 -0.59 13.05 8.34
C ASP A 94 0.73 12.97 7.57
N VAL A 95 1.78 13.68 8.03
CA VAL A 95 3.10 13.64 7.37
C VAL A 95 3.70 12.24 7.48
N ILE A 96 3.62 11.60 8.66
CA ILE A 96 4.09 10.23 8.86
C ILE A 96 3.26 9.26 8.00
N MET A 97 1.95 9.44 7.94
CA MET A 97 1.08 8.60 7.09
C MET A 97 1.49 8.67 5.62
N TYR A 98 1.70 9.87 5.06
CA TYR A 98 2.16 10.02 3.67
C TYR A 98 3.56 9.45 3.47
N LEU A 99 4.48 9.67 4.41
CA LEU A 99 5.80 9.03 4.39
C LEU A 99 5.67 7.50 4.25
N CYS A 100 4.79 6.86 5.04
CA CYS A 100 4.59 5.41 4.98
C CYS A 100 3.98 4.96 3.66
N VAL A 101 3.02 5.71 3.10
CA VAL A 101 2.44 5.41 1.76
C VAL A 101 3.54 5.37 0.70
N TYR A 102 4.41 6.39 0.65
CA TYR A 102 5.47 6.43 -0.37
C TYR A 102 6.60 5.45 -0.09
N MET A 103 6.90 5.17 1.17
CA MET A 103 7.80 4.06 1.53
C MET A 103 7.27 2.72 1.01
N SER A 104 5.97 2.43 1.19
CA SER A 104 5.36 1.20 0.68
C SER A 104 5.42 1.14 -0.85
N ILE A 105 5.12 2.23 -1.56
CA ILE A 105 5.24 2.32 -3.02
C ILE A 105 6.65 2.00 -3.49
N ILE A 106 7.67 2.63 -2.92
CA ILE A 106 9.08 2.44 -3.30
C ILE A 106 9.52 1.00 -2.99
N LEU A 107 9.19 0.49 -1.81
CA LEU A 107 9.58 -0.87 -1.40
C LEU A 107 8.91 -1.95 -2.25
N LEU A 108 7.65 -1.79 -2.66
CA LEU A 108 6.98 -2.67 -3.61
C LEU A 108 7.66 -2.65 -5.00
N GLY A 109 8.12 -1.47 -5.44
CA GLY A 109 8.97 -1.32 -6.62
C GLY A 109 10.28 -2.12 -6.51
N LEU A 110 10.99 -1.99 -5.38
CA LEU A 110 12.23 -2.73 -5.12
C LEU A 110 12.00 -4.25 -5.02
N ILE A 111 10.91 -4.68 -4.41
CA ILE A 111 10.50 -6.09 -4.36
C ILE A 111 10.26 -6.63 -5.79
N SER A 112 9.59 -5.85 -6.63
CA SER A 112 9.32 -6.20 -8.03
C SER A 112 10.61 -6.31 -8.83
N LEU A 113 11.55 -5.40 -8.62
CA LEU A 113 12.87 -5.38 -9.24
C LEU A 113 13.74 -6.57 -8.78
N ASP A 114 13.73 -6.90 -7.48
CA ASP A 114 14.42 -8.10 -6.94
C ASP A 114 13.88 -9.39 -7.59
N ARG A 115 12.56 -9.48 -7.76
CA ARG A 115 11.95 -10.64 -8.46
C ARG A 115 12.35 -10.69 -9.93
N PHE A 116 12.36 -9.54 -10.61
CA PHE A 116 12.81 -9.46 -11.99
C PHE A 116 14.25 -10.00 -12.16
N PHE A 117 15.20 -9.52 -11.37
CA PHE A 117 16.59 -9.98 -11.47
C PHE A 117 16.73 -11.48 -11.16
N LYS A 118 16.02 -11.99 -10.15
CA LYS A 118 16.09 -13.41 -9.78
C LYS A 118 15.47 -14.37 -10.81
N ILE A 119 14.48 -13.91 -11.58
CA ILE A 119 13.75 -14.77 -12.52
C ILE A 119 14.27 -14.60 -13.95
N VAL A 120 14.53 -13.35 -14.36
CA VAL A 120 14.90 -13.06 -15.77
C VAL A 120 16.40 -13.16 -16.01
N ARG A 121 17.22 -12.76 -15.02
CA ARG A 121 18.69 -12.75 -15.11
C ARG A 121 19.37 -13.52 -13.96
N PRO A 122 19.19 -14.85 -13.86
CA PRO A 122 19.69 -15.63 -12.70
C PRO A 122 21.23 -15.76 -12.65
N HIS A 123 21.95 -15.51 -13.75
CA HIS A 123 23.40 -15.78 -13.89
C HIS A 123 24.29 -14.56 -13.64
N GLY A 124 23.78 -13.43 -13.16
CA GLY A 124 24.57 -12.25 -12.83
C GLY A 124 24.62 -12.02 -11.32
N ARG A 125 25.81 -11.96 -10.70
CA ARG A 125 25.99 -11.34 -9.36
C ARG A 125 25.82 -9.84 -9.49
N LEU A 126 24.59 -9.38 -9.69
CA LEU A 126 24.29 -7.96 -9.69
C LEU A 126 24.36 -7.43 -8.25
N LEU A 127 24.89 -6.23 -8.08
CA LEU A 127 24.94 -5.51 -6.80
C LEU A 127 23.58 -5.56 -6.05
N GLY A 128 22.46 -5.53 -6.78
CA GLY A 128 21.09 -5.62 -6.23
C GLY A 128 20.71 -6.95 -5.57
N GLN A 129 21.53 -7.99 -5.64
CA GLN A 129 21.30 -9.28 -4.96
C GLN A 129 22.08 -9.40 -3.64
N ASN A 130 22.94 -8.44 -3.33
CA ASN A 130 23.69 -8.41 -2.07
C ASN A 130 22.79 -7.92 -0.93
N VAL A 131 22.71 -8.69 0.15
CA VAL A 131 21.90 -8.35 1.34
C VAL A 131 22.37 -7.05 2.00
N VAL A 132 23.68 -6.79 2.04
CA VAL A 132 24.24 -5.54 2.59
C VAL A 132 23.80 -4.36 1.74
N PHE A 133 23.88 -4.46 0.41
CA PHE A 133 23.38 -3.44 -0.51
C PHE A 133 21.88 -3.16 -0.27
N GLY A 134 21.06 -4.22 -0.12
CA GLY A 134 19.63 -4.07 0.17
C GLY A 134 19.36 -3.34 1.48
N LYS A 135 20.15 -3.60 2.53
CA LYS A 135 20.04 -2.89 3.83
C LYS A 135 20.42 -1.42 3.68
N VAL A 136 21.57 -1.14 3.05
CA VAL A 136 22.05 0.24 2.85
C VAL A 136 21.06 1.03 2.01
N LEU A 137 20.57 0.45 0.90
CA LEU A 137 19.58 1.10 0.03
C LEU A 137 18.30 1.42 0.78
N SER A 138 17.74 0.46 1.54
CA SER A 138 16.52 0.70 2.33
C SER A 138 16.75 1.79 3.38
N ALA A 139 17.87 1.76 4.11
CA ALA A 139 18.21 2.78 5.10
C ALA A 139 18.35 4.17 4.45
N SER A 140 19.03 4.24 3.30
CA SER A 140 19.19 5.51 2.55
C SER A 140 17.85 6.09 2.12
N ILE A 141 16.90 5.24 1.65
CA ILE A 141 15.57 5.70 1.26
C ILE A 141 14.82 6.27 2.48
N TRP A 142 14.85 5.58 3.64
CA TRP A 142 14.26 6.08 4.87
C TRP A 142 14.85 7.44 5.28
N VAL A 143 16.18 7.57 5.26
CA VAL A 143 16.89 8.81 5.62
C VAL A 143 16.51 9.94 4.67
N VAL A 144 16.53 9.70 3.35
CA VAL A 144 16.17 10.71 2.35
C VAL A 144 14.72 11.16 2.53
N MET A 145 13.77 10.22 2.65
CA MET A 145 12.36 10.57 2.81
C MET A 145 12.07 11.29 4.13
N LEU A 146 12.77 10.94 5.22
CA LEU A 146 12.65 11.64 6.50
C LEU A 146 13.24 13.04 6.43
N ILE A 147 14.49 13.20 5.97
CA ILE A 147 15.22 14.47 6.03
C ILE A 147 14.76 15.41 4.92
N ALA A 148 14.57 14.92 3.70
CA ALA A 148 14.23 15.76 2.56
C ALA A 148 12.73 16.02 2.39
N VAL A 149 11.85 15.21 2.97
CA VAL A 149 10.39 15.36 2.77
C VAL A 149 9.65 15.58 4.10
N ALA A 150 9.77 14.66 5.06
CA ALA A 150 8.93 14.67 6.26
C ALA A 150 9.30 15.82 7.20
N ILE A 151 10.55 15.94 7.61
CA ILE A 151 11.00 16.96 8.56
C ILE A 151 10.73 18.40 8.05
N PRO A 152 11.10 18.78 6.81
CA PRO A 152 10.78 20.12 6.31
C PRO A 152 9.27 20.38 6.24
N THR A 153 8.46 19.37 5.88
CA THR A 153 7.02 19.49 5.86
C THR A 153 6.45 19.75 7.27
N MET A 154 6.97 19.07 8.30
CA MET A 154 6.58 19.30 9.70
C MET A 154 6.96 20.70 10.16
N VAL A 155 8.19 21.15 9.89
CA VAL A 155 8.72 22.45 10.30
C VAL A 155 7.95 23.59 9.62
N LEU A 156 7.66 23.47 8.32
CA LEU A 156 6.96 24.49 7.54
C LEU A 156 5.44 24.51 7.76
N THR A 157 4.90 23.58 8.56
CA THR A 157 3.50 23.57 9.01
C THR A 157 3.45 24.15 10.44
N ASN A 158 3.74 25.45 10.57
CA ASN A 158 3.97 26.12 11.85
C ASN A 158 2.96 27.23 12.22
N GLN A 159 1.98 27.51 11.36
CA GLN A 159 0.96 28.51 11.64
C GLN A 159 -0.12 27.92 12.57
N ASP A 160 -0.66 28.75 13.46
CA ASP A 160 -1.72 28.33 14.37
C ASP A 160 -3.08 28.24 13.67
N LEU A 161 -3.87 27.24 14.07
CA LEU A 161 -5.25 27.12 13.64
C LEU A 161 -6.13 28.07 14.47
N THR A 162 -6.85 28.95 13.80
CA THR A 162 -7.90 29.77 14.39
C THR A 162 -9.27 29.19 14.10
N ASN A 163 -10.29 29.56 14.91
CA ASN A 163 -11.67 29.08 14.72
C ASN A 163 -12.23 29.44 13.33
N ASN A 164 -11.77 30.55 12.73
CA ASN A 164 -12.17 30.98 11.39
C ASN A 164 -11.58 30.14 10.25
N THR A 165 -10.64 29.22 10.53
CA THR A 165 -9.92 28.45 9.49
C THR A 165 -10.56 27.12 9.14
N LYS A 166 -11.68 26.73 9.79
CA LYS A 166 -12.35 25.43 9.62
C LYS A 166 -11.40 24.21 9.66
N GLY A 167 -10.28 24.31 10.40
CA GLY A 167 -9.34 23.23 10.59
C GLY A 167 -8.58 22.75 9.34
N SER A 168 -8.45 23.57 8.29
CA SER A 168 -7.73 23.19 7.05
C SER A 168 -6.21 23.16 7.28
N CYS A 169 -5.55 22.02 7.05
CA CYS A 169 -4.10 21.89 7.17
C CYS A 169 -3.29 22.86 6.27
N MET A 170 -3.84 23.25 5.12
CA MET A 170 -3.19 24.23 4.24
C MET A 170 -3.07 25.62 4.86
N LYS A 171 -3.97 25.98 5.77
CA LYS A 171 -3.93 27.28 6.47
C LYS A 171 -2.90 27.32 7.60
N MET A 172 -2.39 26.16 8.03
CA MET A 172 -1.27 26.07 8.96
C MET A 172 0.10 26.26 8.29
N LYS A 173 0.14 26.36 6.98
CA LYS A 173 1.37 26.52 6.23
C LYS A 173 1.61 27.98 5.87
N SER A 174 2.83 28.48 6.14
CA SER A 174 3.31 29.75 5.61
C SER A 174 3.33 29.75 4.07
N GLN A 175 3.60 30.87 3.42
CA GLN A 175 3.74 30.89 1.95
C GLN A 175 4.85 29.93 1.50
N ALA A 176 6.02 29.93 2.17
CA ALA A 176 7.08 28.98 1.90
C ALA A 176 6.64 27.53 2.10
N GLY A 177 5.85 27.26 3.16
CA GLY A 177 5.28 25.94 3.41
C GLY A 177 4.28 25.46 2.38
N ARG A 178 3.51 26.36 1.76
CA ARG A 178 2.62 26.03 0.64
C ARG A 178 3.40 25.68 -0.62
N ASN A 179 4.39 26.49 -0.99
CA ASN A 179 5.26 26.22 -2.14
C ASN A 179 6.03 24.90 -1.97
N TRP A 180 6.54 24.65 -0.74
CA TRP A 180 7.16 23.36 -0.39
C TRP A 180 6.22 22.20 -0.56
N HIS A 181 4.99 22.30 -0.04
CA HIS A 181 3.98 21.25 -0.14
C HIS A 181 3.62 20.94 -1.61
N GLU A 182 3.52 21.94 -2.46
CA GLU A 182 3.29 21.76 -3.90
C GLU A 182 4.45 20.97 -4.54
N GLY A 183 5.70 21.34 -4.25
CA GLY A 183 6.89 20.60 -4.69
C GLY A 183 6.90 19.15 -4.23
N VAL A 184 6.55 18.90 -2.96
CA VAL A 184 6.44 17.53 -2.40
C VAL A 184 5.36 16.72 -3.12
N VAL A 185 4.17 17.29 -3.37
CA VAL A 185 3.09 16.60 -4.08
C VAL A 185 3.51 16.22 -5.51
N ILE A 186 4.21 17.11 -6.22
CA ILE A 186 4.74 16.83 -7.57
C ILE A 186 5.78 15.71 -7.51
N PHE A 187 6.73 15.80 -6.58
CA PHE A 187 7.78 14.81 -6.38
C PHE A 187 7.19 13.42 -6.05
N ASP A 188 6.26 13.36 -5.14
CA ASP A 188 5.58 12.16 -4.74
C ASP A 188 4.79 11.50 -5.90
N ASN A 189 4.10 12.31 -6.71
CA ASN A 189 3.45 11.82 -7.91
C ASN A 189 4.45 11.28 -8.94
N MET A 190 5.59 11.94 -9.14
CA MET A 190 6.63 11.43 -10.03
C MET A 190 7.19 10.09 -9.57
N ILE A 191 7.45 9.93 -8.26
CA ILE A 191 7.86 8.64 -7.68
C ILE A 191 6.82 7.56 -7.99
N PHE A 192 5.53 7.82 -7.74
CA PHE A 192 4.48 6.84 -8.00
C PHE A 192 4.47 6.39 -9.47
N TRP A 193 4.45 7.31 -10.42
CA TRP A 193 4.40 6.96 -11.84
C TRP A 193 5.66 6.24 -12.31
N LEU A 194 6.84 6.65 -11.82
CA LEU A 194 8.10 5.96 -12.10
C LEU A 194 8.06 4.50 -11.60
N VAL A 195 7.62 4.29 -10.35
CA VAL A 195 7.50 2.96 -9.77
C VAL A 195 6.42 2.15 -10.47
N CYS A 196 5.32 2.76 -10.87
CA CYS A 196 4.25 2.12 -11.63
C CYS A 196 4.78 1.54 -12.96
N VAL A 197 5.48 2.36 -13.75
CA VAL A 197 6.12 1.93 -15.01
C VAL A 197 7.14 0.82 -14.75
N LEU A 198 7.97 0.95 -13.70
CA LEU A 198 8.95 -0.07 -13.31
C LEU A 198 8.28 -1.41 -12.99
N ILE A 199 7.22 -1.40 -12.19
CA ILE A 199 6.47 -2.60 -11.83
C ILE A 199 5.88 -3.26 -13.07
N PHE A 200 5.21 -2.51 -13.95
CA PHE A 200 4.67 -3.05 -15.20
C PHE A 200 5.75 -3.67 -16.08
N PHE A 201 6.88 -2.98 -16.27
CA PHE A 201 8.01 -3.49 -17.03
C PHE A 201 8.55 -4.80 -16.45
N CYS A 202 8.81 -4.84 -15.14
CA CYS A 202 9.31 -6.05 -14.46
C CYS A 202 8.36 -7.24 -14.68
N TYR A 203 7.05 -7.02 -14.53
CA TYR A 203 6.09 -8.10 -14.61
C TYR A 203 5.81 -8.56 -16.05
N ILE A 204 5.86 -7.69 -17.03
CA ILE A 204 5.84 -8.09 -18.45
C ILE A 204 7.05 -9.00 -18.77
N CYS A 205 8.25 -8.60 -18.35
CA CYS A 205 9.46 -9.38 -18.57
C CYS A 205 9.44 -10.73 -17.84
N ILE A 206 9.01 -10.76 -16.58
CA ILE A 206 8.85 -11.99 -15.80
C ILE A 206 7.87 -12.92 -16.48
N THR A 207 6.71 -12.42 -16.90
CA THR A 207 5.66 -13.21 -17.55
C THR A 207 6.16 -13.79 -18.87
N ARG A 208 6.83 -12.98 -19.71
CA ARG A 208 7.45 -13.45 -20.97
C ARG A 208 8.47 -14.54 -20.72
N LYS A 209 9.35 -14.39 -19.73
CA LYS A 209 10.39 -15.38 -19.40
C LYS A 209 9.78 -16.68 -18.90
N VAL A 210 8.74 -16.61 -18.06
CA VAL A 210 8.03 -17.80 -17.56
C VAL A 210 7.33 -18.55 -18.69
N ILE A 211 6.66 -17.84 -19.61
CA ILE A 211 6.02 -18.45 -20.80
C ILE A 211 7.08 -19.09 -21.72
N GLN A 212 8.20 -18.42 -21.96
CA GLN A 212 9.29 -18.95 -22.79
C GLN A 212 9.90 -20.22 -22.18
N SER A 213 10.11 -20.24 -20.86
CA SER A 213 10.62 -21.42 -20.14
C SER A 213 9.65 -22.61 -20.27
N TYR A 214 8.35 -22.33 -20.16
CA TYR A 214 7.30 -23.32 -20.31
C TYR A 214 7.30 -23.96 -21.71
N ARG A 215 7.35 -23.16 -22.79
CA ARG A 215 7.37 -23.64 -24.17
C ARG A 215 8.57 -24.55 -24.45
N LYS A 216 9.69 -24.34 -23.74
CA LYS A 216 10.91 -25.15 -23.90
C LYS A 216 10.88 -26.47 -23.12
N SER A 217 10.12 -26.58 -22.02
CA SER A 217 10.18 -27.72 -21.10
C SER A 217 9.15 -28.83 -21.35
N GLY A 218 8.21 -28.67 -22.27
CA GLY A 218 7.18 -29.67 -22.60
C GLY A 218 6.39 -30.15 -21.37
N SER A 219 5.11 -29.88 -21.34
CA SER A 219 3.99 -30.48 -20.57
C SER A 219 4.00 -30.67 -19.03
N SER A 220 5.10 -30.79 -18.34
CA SER A 220 5.04 -31.16 -16.87
C SER A 220 4.93 -29.99 -15.90
N ASN A 221 5.00 -28.74 -16.34
CA ASN A 221 5.21 -27.56 -15.45
C ASN A 221 4.05 -26.56 -15.38
N ASP A 222 2.85 -26.91 -15.81
CA ASP A 222 1.68 -26.01 -15.80
C ASP A 222 1.38 -25.43 -14.43
N LYS A 223 1.44 -26.25 -13.39
CA LYS A 223 1.18 -25.82 -12.00
C LYS A 223 2.19 -24.79 -11.49
N ARG A 224 3.47 -24.89 -11.91
CA ARG A 224 4.51 -23.95 -11.51
C ARG A 224 4.37 -22.60 -12.22
N MET A 225 4.06 -22.62 -13.50
CA MET A 225 3.78 -21.44 -14.31
C MET A 225 2.57 -20.68 -13.76
N TYR A 226 1.46 -21.36 -13.51
CA TYR A 226 0.26 -20.79 -12.96
C TYR A 226 0.51 -20.09 -11.59
N LYS A 227 1.21 -20.77 -10.66
CA LYS A 227 1.57 -20.20 -9.37
C LYS A 227 2.42 -18.92 -9.51
N THR A 228 3.31 -18.86 -10.50
CA THR A 228 4.12 -17.66 -10.74
C THR A 228 3.26 -16.52 -11.30
N LYS A 229 2.35 -16.81 -12.25
CA LYS A 229 1.40 -15.82 -12.79
C LYS A 229 0.51 -15.24 -11.69
N VAL A 230 -0.05 -16.09 -10.82
CA VAL A 230 -0.90 -15.65 -9.71
C VAL A 230 -0.13 -14.73 -8.75
N ARG A 231 1.12 -15.07 -8.41
CA ARG A 231 1.97 -14.23 -7.54
C ARG A 231 2.22 -12.85 -8.13
N VAL A 232 2.55 -12.80 -9.41
CA VAL A 232 2.77 -11.56 -10.16
C VAL A 232 1.51 -10.71 -10.19
N PHE A 233 0.38 -11.34 -10.52
CA PHE A 233 -0.91 -10.68 -10.59
C PHE A 233 -1.33 -10.08 -9.24
N MET A 234 -1.12 -10.79 -8.13
CA MET A 234 -1.48 -10.31 -6.80
C MET A 234 -0.76 -9.02 -6.41
N VAL A 235 0.55 -8.90 -6.69
CA VAL A 235 1.30 -7.67 -6.41
C VAL A 235 0.78 -6.49 -7.24
N LEU A 236 0.57 -6.72 -8.54
CA LEU A 236 -0.01 -5.70 -9.43
C LEU A 236 -1.39 -5.28 -8.96
N LEU A 237 -2.25 -6.25 -8.61
CA LEU A 237 -3.60 -5.98 -8.15
C LEU A 237 -3.61 -5.10 -6.90
N VAL A 238 -2.85 -5.49 -5.87
CA VAL A 238 -2.74 -4.71 -4.62
C VAL A 238 -2.21 -3.32 -4.91
N PHE A 239 -1.12 -3.21 -5.69
CA PHE A 239 -0.52 -1.92 -6.03
C PHE A 239 -1.52 -1.00 -6.76
N LEU A 240 -2.21 -1.52 -7.78
CA LEU A 240 -3.16 -0.71 -8.57
C LEU A 240 -4.41 -0.36 -7.77
N VAL A 241 -4.99 -1.30 -7.04
CA VAL A 241 -6.21 -1.05 -6.25
C VAL A 241 -5.96 -0.05 -5.13
N CYS A 242 -4.82 -0.16 -4.42
CA CYS A 242 -4.52 0.74 -3.32
C CYS A 242 -4.08 2.13 -3.77
N PHE A 243 -3.16 2.22 -4.71
CA PHE A 243 -2.47 3.49 -4.94
C PHE A 243 -2.90 4.24 -6.19
N LEU A 244 -3.31 3.55 -7.27
CA LEU A 244 -3.66 4.23 -8.52
C LEU A 244 -4.83 5.21 -8.38
N PRO A 245 -5.96 4.88 -7.70
CA PRO A 245 -7.08 5.80 -7.58
C PRO A 245 -6.68 7.12 -6.91
N TYR A 246 -5.87 7.04 -5.84
CA TYR A 246 -5.40 8.22 -5.12
C TYR A 246 -4.57 9.14 -6.01
N HIS A 247 -3.60 8.59 -6.77
CA HIS A 247 -2.69 9.40 -7.58
C HIS A 247 -3.40 10.03 -8.79
N VAL A 248 -4.38 9.35 -9.39
CA VAL A 248 -5.22 9.92 -10.46
C VAL A 248 -6.03 11.12 -9.93
N ILE A 249 -6.68 10.96 -8.78
CA ILE A 249 -7.47 12.05 -8.16
C ILE A 249 -6.56 13.18 -7.67
N CYS A 250 -5.37 12.86 -7.15
CA CYS A 250 -4.41 13.85 -6.66
C CYS A 250 -3.97 14.82 -7.76
N ILE A 251 -3.74 14.34 -9.00
CA ILE A 251 -3.40 15.18 -10.16
C ILE A 251 -4.53 16.17 -10.45
N GLN A 252 -5.78 15.69 -10.47
CA GLN A 252 -6.95 16.54 -10.72
C GLN A 252 -7.15 17.56 -9.58
N TYR A 253 -6.96 17.13 -8.34
CA TYR A 253 -7.07 17.99 -7.16
C TYR A 253 -6.00 19.10 -7.15
N THR A 254 -4.77 18.82 -7.57
CA THR A 254 -3.68 19.80 -7.66
C THR A 254 -3.96 20.82 -8.75
N LYS A 255 -4.41 20.39 -9.94
CA LYS A 255 -4.85 21.30 -11.00
C LYS A 255 -5.98 22.23 -10.54
N TYR A 256 -6.89 21.69 -9.71
CA TYR A 256 -8.01 22.44 -9.15
C TYR A 256 -7.56 23.55 -8.18
N GLN A 257 -6.49 23.35 -7.42
CA GLN A 257 -5.96 24.38 -6.50
C GLN A 257 -5.50 25.65 -7.23
N VAL A 258 -5.19 25.55 -8.52
CA VAL A 258 -4.71 26.65 -9.38
C VAL A 258 -5.82 27.28 -10.22
N THR A 259 -6.95 26.57 -10.43
CA THR A 259 -8.05 27.03 -11.29
C THR A 259 -9.33 27.32 -10.48
N THR A 260 -10.08 28.35 -10.87
CA THR A 260 -11.41 28.64 -10.30
C THR A 260 -12.42 27.64 -10.85
N MET A 261 -12.82 26.66 -10.04
CA MET A 261 -13.84 25.67 -10.41
C MET A 261 -15.17 25.88 -9.66
N PRO A 262 -16.29 25.37 -10.19
CA PRO A 262 -17.59 25.38 -9.51
C PRO A 262 -17.53 24.74 -8.13
N SER A 263 -18.30 25.23 -7.18
CA SER A 263 -18.31 24.78 -5.79
C SER A 263 -18.54 23.26 -5.65
N CYS A 264 -19.45 22.70 -6.46
CA CYS A 264 -19.77 21.27 -6.42
C CYS A 264 -18.63 20.38 -6.90
N THR A 265 -17.92 20.76 -7.96
CA THR A 265 -16.73 20.01 -8.43
C THR A 265 -15.66 19.99 -7.35
N LYS A 266 -15.52 21.08 -6.59
CA LYS A 266 -14.59 21.19 -5.47
C LYS A 266 -14.89 20.22 -4.35
N THR A 267 -16.14 20.15 -3.93
CA THR A 267 -16.61 19.23 -2.88
C THR A 267 -16.43 17.78 -3.34
N THR A 268 -16.82 17.45 -4.57
CA THR A 268 -16.65 16.10 -5.13
C THR A 268 -15.19 15.66 -5.16
N LEU A 269 -14.27 16.51 -5.64
CA LEU A 269 -12.83 16.19 -5.67
C LEU A 269 -12.25 16.01 -4.27
N ARG A 270 -12.71 16.80 -3.29
CA ARG A 270 -12.27 16.68 -1.90
C ARG A 270 -12.71 15.33 -1.29
N ILE A 271 -13.98 14.97 -1.47
CA ILE A 271 -14.51 13.68 -1.02
C ILE A 271 -13.81 12.52 -1.72
N SER A 272 -13.65 12.58 -3.04
CA SER A 272 -12.93 11.56 -3.82
C SER A 272 -11.49 11.37 -3.34
N LYS A 273 -10.77 12.47 -3.05
CA LYS A 273 -9.41 12.42 -2.49
C LYS A 273 -9.38 11.72 -1.12
N ARG A 274 -10.38 11.96 -0.25
CA ARG A 274 -10.45 11.28 1.06
C ARG A 274 -10.72 9.79 0.93
N ILE A 275 -11.68 9.40 0.08
CA ILE A 275 -12.00 7.99 -0.17
C ILE A 275 -10.78 7.27 -0.76
N THR A 276 -10.15 7.83 -1.77
CA THR A 276 -9.00 7.20 -2.42
C THR A 276 -7.75 7.17 -1.54
N LEU A 277 -7.56 8.16 -0.65
CA LEU A 277 -6.51 8.11 0.36
C LEU A 277 -6.80 7.02 1.40
N TRP A 278 -8.06 6.87 1.83
CA TRP A 278 -8.47 5.78 2.71
C TRP A 278 -8.19 4.42 2.04
N THR A 279 -8.54 4.26 0.75
CA THR A 279 -8.20 3.05 -0.02
C THR A 279 -6.69 2.81 -0.06
N ALA A 280 -5.87 3.88 -0.19
CA ALA A 280 -4.42 3.74 -0.15
C ALA A 280 -3.92 3.24 1.22
N THR A 281 -4.53 3.63 2.33
CA THR A 281 -4.16 3.12 3.65
C THR A 281 -4.54 1.66 3.88
N MET A 282 -5.46 1.10 3.07
CA MET A 282 -5.83 -0.32 3.15
C MET A 282 -4.70 -1.27 2.72
N ASN A 283 -3.62 -0.75 2.11
CA ASN A 283 -2.45 -1.56 1.76
C ASN A 283 -1.91 -2.35 2.96
N VAL A 284 -1.96 -1.79 4.17
CA VAL A 284 -1.49 -2.47 5.40
C VAL A 284 -2.18 -3.82 5.68
N CYS A 285 -3.41 -4.02 5.20
CA CYS A 285 -4.09 -5.32 5.28
C CYS A 285 -3.85 -6.20 4.05
N LEU A 286 -3.51 -5.61 2.90
CA LEU A 286 -3.31 -6.33 1.65
C LEU A 286 -1.85 -6.75 1.44
N ASP A 287 -0.88 -6.01 1.97
CA ASP A 287 0.54 -6.33 1.91
C ASP A 287 0.88 -7.71 2.53
N PRO A 288 0.26 -8.16 3.63
CA PRO A 288 0.40 -9.52 4.13
C PRO A 288 0.07 -10.62 3.12
N LEU A 289 -0.86 -10.38 2.19
CA LEU A 289 -1.12 -11.31 1.09
C LEU A 289 0.09 -11.42 0.15
N ILE A 290 0.75 -10.29 -0.14
CA ILE A 290 1.98 -10.28 -0.94
C ILE A 290 3.05 -11.12 -0.26
N TYR A 291 3.23 -10.98 1.05
CA TYR A 291 4.20 -11.77 1.84
C TYR A 291 3.89 -13.26 1.77
N PHE A 292 2.64 -13.63 1.95
CA PHE A 292 2.19 -15.01 1.88
C PHE A 292 2.43 -15.63 0.49
N PHE A 293 2.09 -14.93 -0.57
CA PHE A 293 2.23 -15.46 -1.92
C PHE A 293 3.69 -15.45 -2.43
N LEU A 294 4.48 -14.42 -2.14
CA LEU A 294 5.83 -14.28 -2.67
C LEU A 294 6.91 -14.97 -1.82
N CYS A 295 6.73 -15.05 -0.49
CA CYS A 295 7.76 -15.53 0.41
C CYS A 295 7.47 -16.95 0.92
N LYS A 296 8.20 -17.96 0.38
CA LYS A 296 8.09 -19.35 0.85
C LYS A 296 8.48 -19.48 2.33
N THR A 297 9.52 -18.76 2.77
CA THR A 297 9.98 -18.76 4.15
C THR A 297 8.91 -18.21 5.08
N PHE A 298 8.32 -17.06 4.76
CA PHE A 298 7.21 -16.46 5.50
C PHE A 298 6.06 -17.45 5.65
N ARG A 299 5.59 -18.02 4.55
CA ARG A 299 4.49 -18.99 4.55
C ARG A 299 4.80 -20.21 5.41
N ASN A 300 6.00 -20.78 5.27
CA ASN A 300 6.38 -21.96 6.05
C ASN A 300 6.48 -21.64 7.55
N THR A 301 7.03 -20.48 7.93
CA THR A 301 7.11 -20.02 9.32
C THR A 301 5.71 -19.80 9.89
N LEU A 302 4.84 -19.09 9.13
CA LEU A 302 3.45 -18.86 9.52
C LEU A 302 2.69 -20.18 9.77
N LEU A 303 2.81 -21.15 8.86
CA LEU A 303 2.15 -22.46 9.00
C LEU A 303 2.65 -23.24 10.20
N LYS A 304 3.96 -23.23 10.47
CA LYS A 304 4.55 -23.84 11.66
C LYS A 304 3.97 -23.23 12.94
N THR A 305 3.86 -21.89 12.97
CA THR A 305 3.35 -21.15 14.12
C THR A 305 1.89 -21.45 14.41
N LEU A 306 1.07 -21.48 13.36
CA LEU A 306 -0.35 -21.76 13.50
C LEU A 306 -0.64 -23.26 13.69
N HIS A 307 0.39 -24.10 13.88
CA HIS A 307 0.27 -25.56 13.95
C HIS A 307 -0.57 -26.20 12.83
N LEU A 308 -0.70 -25.49 11.70
CA LEU A 308 -1.45 -25.97 10.54
C LEU A 308 -0.60 -26.95 9.75
N LYS A 309 -1.09 -28.18 9.54
CA LYS A 309 -0.42 -29.17 8.67
C LYS A 309 -0.27 -28.56 7.26
N SER A 310 0.90 -28.70 6.67
CA SER A 310 1.21 -28.21 5.30
C SER A 310 0.21 -28.66 4.23
N GLY A 311 -0.52 -29.77 4.49
CA GLY A 311 -1.58 -30.28 3.64
C GLY A 311 -2.79 -29.34 3.51
N THR A 312 -3.21 -28.68 4.58
CA THR A 312 -4.40 -27.78 4.59
C THR A 312 -4.15 -26.53 3.74
N CYS A 313 -2.94 -25.99 3.76
CA CYS A 313 -2.59 -24.83 2.95
C CYS A 313 -2.38 -25.18 1.47
N ASN A 314 -1.88 -26.39 1.18
CA ASN A 314 -1.83 -26.90 -0.19
C ASN A 314 -3.24 -27.10 -0.78
N TRP A 315 -4.24 -27.41 0.03
CA TRP A 315 -5.63 -27.51 -0.39
C TRP A 315 -6.20 -26.11 -0.75
N LEU A 316 -5.97 -25.08 0.06
CA LEU A 316 -6.38 -23.70 -0.25
C LEU A 316 -5.73 -23.18 -1.54
N ILE A 317 -4.45 -23.47 -1.73
CA ILE A 317 -3.72 -23.11 -2.96
C ILE A 317 -4.21 -23.95 -4.14
N ARG A 318 -4.57 -25.21 -3.95
CA ARG A 318 -5.22 -26.07 -4.96
C ARG A 318 -6.59 -25.52 -5.34
N ARG A 319 -7.43 -25.18 -4.36
CA ARG A 319 -8.80 -24.69 -4.59
C ARG A 319 -8.83 -23.33 -5.28
N ALA A 320 -7.88 -22.44 -4.96
CA ALA A 320 -7.68 -21.18 -5.69
C ALA A 320 -7.10 -21.39 -7.10
N SER A 321 -6.62 -22.62 -7.41
CA SER A 321 -5.94 -22.96 -8.66
C SER A 321 -6.75 -23.88 -9.58
N ASP A 322 -7.93 -24.37 -9.14
CA ASP A 322 -8.73 -25.33 -9.90
C ASP A 322 -10.06 -24.68 -10.32
N PRO A 323 -10.21 -24.34 -11.62
CA PRO A 323 -11.46 -23.77 -12.12
C PRO A 323 -12.59 -24.80 -12.29
N ASN A 324 -12.35 -26.11 -11.97
CA ASN A 324 -13.36 -27.14 -12.19
C ASN A 324 -13.66 -27.93 -10.90
N PRO A 325 -14.81 -27.69 -10.23
CA PRO A 325 -15.15 -28.34 -8.96
C PRO A 325 -15.52 -29.84 -9.09
N ARG A 326 -15.56 -30.41 -10.29
CA ARG A 326 -16.01 -31.80 -10.50
C ARG A 326 -14.95 -32.86 -10.19
N ASN A 327 -13.66 -32.51 -10.21
CA ASN A 327 -12.57 -33.49 -9.98
C ASN A 327 -12.22 -33.73 -8.51
N THR A 328 -12.79 -32.94 -7.57
CA THR A 328 -12.49 -33.07 -6.14
C THR A 328 -13.33 -34.15 -5.44
N ALA A 329 -14.41 -34.60 -6.05
CA ALA A 329 -15.27 -35.64 -5.49
C ALA A 329 -14.71 -37.07 -5.73
N GLN A 330 -13.93 -37.27 -6.79
CA GLN A 330 -13.38 -38.58 -7.15
C GLN A 330 -12.10 -38.93 -6.36
N ASP A 331 -11.27 -37.95 -6.00
CA ASP A 331 -10.03 -38.17 -5.20
C ASP A 331 -10.34 -38.49 -3.73
N ASN A 332 -11.49 -38.08 -3.19
CA ASN A 332 -11.90 -38.40 -1.82
C ASN A 332 -12.51 -39.81 -1.67
N SER A 333 -12.98 -40.41 -2.75
CA SER A 333 -13.46 -41.78 -2.74
C SER A 333 -12.33 -42.81 -2.86
N ALA A 334 -11.26 -42.47 -3.57
CA ALA A 334 -10.07 -43.34 -3.70
C ALA A 334 -9.24 -43.41 -2.42
N SER A 335 -9.15 -42.29 -1.66
CA SER A 335 -8.38 -42.23 -0.38
C SER A 335 -9.09 -42.90 0.80
N LYS A 336 -10.37 -43.28 0.67
CA LYS A 336 -11.11 -44.06 1.68
C LYS A 336 -11.09 -45.56 1.43
N ALA A 337 -10.76 -46.00 0.20
CA ALA A 337 -10.70 -47.42 -0.15
C ALA A 337 -9.36 -48.06 0.22
N ASP A 338 -8.30 -47.27 0.47
CA ASP A 338 -6.97 -47.76 0.89
C ASP A 338 -6.78 -47.75 2.44
N ALA A 339 -7.86 -47.56 3.22
CA ALA A 339 -7.83 -47.51 4.68
C ALA A 339 -8.78 -48.51 5.36
N GLU A 340 -9.33 -49.49 4.64
CA GLU A 340 -9.96 -50.73 5.10
C GLU A 340 -9.11 -51.94 4.62
#